data_08d01319b18297887f0ad637d2ebd7c3
#
_entry.id   08d01319b18297887f0ad637d2ebd7c3
#
_cell.length_a   1.000
_cell.length_b   1.000
_cell.length_c   1.000
_cell.angle_alpha   90.00
_cell.angle_beta   90.00
_cell.angle_gamma   90.00
#
_symmetry.space_group_name_H-M   'P 1'
#
loop_
_entity.id
_entity.type
_entity.pdbx_description
1 polymer ?
#
loop_
_entity_poly.entity_id
_entity_poly.type
_entity_poly.pdbx_seq_one_letter_code
_entity_poly.pdbx_strand_id
1 'polypeptide(L)'
;MNDQKNTIIAIVLSALVLIVWQVYFGVPQMEKQKQIQQQQQAQERSQQPPALPPQTPGAVPQTPPAPGTAPQAPAQGGTVAPQTMSRDAALAASPRVRIETPSLSGSISLKGGRIDDLSLVKYRETVDPNSPPIVLLAPSGSPHPFYAEFGWSAPSGASVKLPGSDTVWQQEGSGALSVGRPVTLVYDNGEGLQFRRTIAVDDNYLFTLKDEVINKGAAPVTLFPYALISRHGTPQTLGYYILHEGLIGVVGDKGLQEETYANIEKQKEISFTATNVWLGITDKYWAATLLPDTNIQVNAKFSTSTI
;
A
#
# COMPACT_ATOMS: atom_id res chain seq x y z
N MET A 1 -48.31 33.09 29.11
CA MET A 1 -47.17 33.15 30.06
C MET A 1 -46.64 31.82 30.54
N ASN A 2 -47.33 30.68 30.32
CA ASN A 2 -46.82 29.36 30.75
C ASN A 2 -45.87 28.69 29.74
N ASP A 3 -45.97 28.97 28.43
CA ASP A 3 -45.10 28.32 27.44
C ASP A 3 -43.64 28.73 27.54
N GLN A 4 -43.37 29.97 27.85
CA GLN A 4 -41.98 30.45 28.04
C GLN A 4 -41.31 29.77 29.26
N LYS A 5 -42.03 29.54 30.35
CA LYS A 5 -41.52 28.86 31.53
C LYS A 5 -41.18 27.41 31.21
N ASN A 6 -42.05 26.71 30.46
CA ASN A 6 -41.84 25.33 30.08
C ASN A 6 -40.66 25.17 29.11
N THR A 7 -40.50 26.13 28.20
CA THR A 7 -39.34 26.15 27.29
C THR A 7 -38.01 26.35 28.04
N ILE A 8 -37.96 27.27 29.01
CA ILE A 8 -36.77 27.53 29.83
C ILE A 8 -36.46 26.29 30.69
N ILE A 9 -37.46 25.65 31.28
CA ILE A 9 -37.26 24.42 32.08
C ILE A 9 -36.73 23.29 31.19
N ALA A 10 -37.23 23.12 29.96
CA ALA A 10 -36.74 22.12 29.01
C ALA A 10 -35.27 22.36 28.62
N ILE A 11 -34.87 23.60 28.38
CA ILE A 11 -33.50 23.97 28.05
C ILE A 11 -32.55 23.67 29.22
N VAL A 12 -32.97 24.05 30.45
CA VAL A 12 -32.17 23.79 31.66
C VAL A 12 -32.03 22.30 31.91
N LEU A 13 -33.09 21.53 31.74
CA LEU A 13 -33.05 20.07 31.92
C LEU A 13 -32.15 19.40 30.88
N SER A 14 -32.23 19.81 29.62
CA SER A 14 -31.36 19.31 28.56
C SER A 14 -29.89 19.64 28.81
N ALA A 15 -29.58 20.86 29.27
CA ALA A 15 -28.22 21.25 29.65
C ALA A 15 -27.69 20.42 30.84
N LEU A 16 -28.54 20.14 31.84
CA LEU A 16 -28.18 19.29 32.99
C LEU A 16 -27.85 17.85 32.56
N VAL A 17 -28.65 17.28 31.67
CA VAL A 17 -28.41 15.93 31.13
C VAL A 17 -27.07 15.88 30.37
N LEU A 18 -26.78 16.89 29.56
CA LEU A 18 -25.50 16.98 28.83
C LEU A 18 -24.30 17.11 29.78
N ILE A 19 -24.42 17.91 30.84
CA ILE A 19 -23.35 18.09 31.83
C ILE A 19 -23.11 16.77 32.60
N VAL A 20 -24.17 16.09 33.03
CA VAL A 20 -24.07 14.81 33.71
C VAL A 20 -23.45 13.76 32.80
N TRP A 21 -23.87 13.71 31.52
CA TRP A 21 -23.28 12.80 30.54
C TRP A 21 -21.80 13.08 30.29
N GLN A 22 -21.41 14.36 30.20
CA GLN A 22 -20.03 14.76 29.97
C GLN A 22 -19.13 14.42 31.17
N VAL A 23 -19.61 14.59 32.42
CA VAL A 23 -18.86 14.26 33.64
C VAL A 23 -18.72 12.75 33.81
N TYR A 24 -19.76 11.98 33.57
CA TYR A 24 -19.74 10.52 33.78
C TYR A 24 -19.11 9.73 32.64
N PHE A 25 -19.19 10.20 31.40
CA PHE A 25 -18.69 9.50 30.22
C PHE A 25 -17.55 10.21 29.50
N GLY A 26 -17.55 11.53 29.39
CA GLY A 26 -16.55 12.30 28.68
C GLY A 26 -15.21 12.40 29.40
N VAL A 27 -15.22 12.73 30.67
CA VAL A 27 -14.00 12.94 31.49
C VAL A 27 -13.20 11.63 31.67
N PRO A 28 -13.80 10.47 32.01
CA PRO A 28 -13.05 9.23 32.17
C PRO A 28 -12.39 8.72 30.89
N GLN A 29 -12.97 9.00 29.72
CA GLN A 29 -12.37 8.61 28.42
C GLN A 29 -11.16 9.48 28.09
N MET A 30 -11.21 10.78 28.34
CA MET A 30 -10.07 11.68 28.12
C MET A 30 -8.88 11.37 29.05
N GLU A 31 -9.15 10.98 30.30
CA GLU A 31 -8.09 10.57 31.22
C GLU A 31 -7.41 9.26 30.81
N LYS A 32 -8.18 8.28 30.33
CA LYS A 32 -7.63 7.03 29.77
C LYS A 32 -6.76 7.28 28.54
N GLN A 33 -7.17 8.16 27.63
CA GLN A 33 -6.36 8.53 26.48
C GLN A 33 -5.06 9.24 26.85
N LYS A 34 -5.09 10.14 27.83
CA LYS A 34 -3.89 10.80 28.35
C LYS A 34 -2.92 9.80 29.02
N GLN A 35 -3.44 8.83 29.76
CA GLN A 35 -2.63 7.78 30.37
C GLN A 35 -1.97 6.87 29.32
N ILE A 36 -2.68 6.50 28.27
CA ILE A 36 -2.13 5.70 27.16
C ILE A 36 -1.03 6.48 26.42
N GLN A 37 -1.23 7.77 26.14
CA GLN A 37 -0.21 8.61 25.51
C GLN A 37 1.02 8.81 26.42
N GLN A 38 0.85 8.96 27.71
CA GLN A 38 1.96 9.05 28.65
C GLN A 38 2.74 7.74 28.77
N GLN A 39 2.06 6.60 28.74
CA GLN A 39 2.72 5.29 28.73
C GLN A 39 3.48 5.04 27.42
N GLN A 40 2.95 5.44 26.27
CA GLN A 40 3.66 5.34 24.99
C GLN A 40 4.91 6.24 24.97
N GLN A 41 4.82 7.47 25.43
CA GLN A 41 5.99 8.37 25.54
C GLN A 41 7.04 7.89 26.56
N ALA A 42 6.62 7.24 27.64
CA ALA A 42 7.54 6.64 28.61
C ALA A 42 8.25 5.41 28.05
N GLN A 43 7.56 4.59 27.21
CA GLN A 43 8.17 3.45 26.52
C GLN A 43 9.16 3.90 25.44
N GLU A 44 8.84 4.94 24.68
CA GLU A 44 9.76 5.51 23.68
C GLU A 44 11.03 6.08 24.32
N ARG A 45 10.92 6.72 25.48
CA ARG A 45 12.10 7.21 26.25
C ARG A 45 12.95 6.08 26.84
N SER A 46 12.36 4.94 27.16
CA SER A 46 13.09 3.78 27.69
C SER A 46 13.79 2.95 26.63
N GLN A 47 13.47 3.14 25.35
CA GLN A 47 14.08 2.43 24.21
C GLN A 47 15.21 3.24 23.54
N GLN A 48 15.54 4.42 24.04
CA GLN A 48 16.69 5.18 23.54
C GLN A 48 17.98 4.60 24.19
N PRO A 49 18.90 4.00 23.41
CA PRO A 49 20.15 3.48 23.96
C PRO A 49 20.99 4.63 24.55
N PRO A 50 21.68 4.41 25.68
CA PRO A 50 22.60 5.41 26.21
C PRO A 50 23.73 5.67 25.21
N ALA A 51 24.05 6.93 24.99
CA ALA A 51 25.20 7.33 24.18
C ALA A 51 26.48 6.76 24.80
N LEU A 52 27.21 5.94 24.03
CA LEU A 52 28.51 5.41 24.39
C LEU A 52 29.59 6.49 24.26
N PRO A 53 30.53 6.60 25.22
CA PRO A 53 31.68 7.47 25.10
C PRO A 53 32.69 6.91 24.09
N PRO A 54 33.58 7.74 23.51
CA PRO A 54 34.51 7.32 22.45
C PRO A 54 35.60 6.41 23.02
N GLN A 55 35.74 5.20 22.42
CA GLN A 55 36.81 4.27 22.74
C GLN A 55 37.96 4.41 21.72
N THR A 56 39.14 4.54 22.24
CA THR A 56 40.45 4.48 21.58
C THR A 56 40.80 3.02 21.18
N PRO A 57 41.55 2.79 20.09
CA PRO A 57 41.85 1.42 19.62
C PRO A 57 42.98 0.77 20.40
N GLY A 58 42.71 -0.41 20.94
CA GLY A 58 43.68 -1.26 21.61
C GLY A 58 43.53 -2.73 21.24
N ALA A 59 44.63 -3.38 21.01
CA ALA A 59 44.92 -4.67 20.40
C ALA A 59 44.12 -5.88 20.88
N VAL A 60 43.88 -6.81 19.94
CA VAL A 60 43.31 -8.18 20.10
C VAL A 60 44.34 -9.16 20.65
N PRO A 61 43.95 -10.13 21.48
CA PRO A 61 44.62 -11.43 21.56
C PRO A 61 43.76 -12.52 20.90
N GLN A 62 44.42 -13.29 20.02
CA GLN A 62 43.89 -14.47 19.39
C GLN A 62 43.82 -15.67 20.36
N THR A 63 42.72 -16.41 20.33
CA THR A 63 42.60 -17.77 20.91
C THR A 63 42.42 -18.80 19.81
N PRO A 64 42.96 -20.07 19.98
CA PRO A 64 43.11 -21.06 18.92
C PRO A 64 41.79 -21.78 18.60
N PRO A 65 41.65 -22.42 17.41
CA PRO A 65 40.40 -23.04 16.96
C PRO A 65 40.20 -24.44 17.48
N ALA A 66 38.97 -24.80 17.84
CA ALA A 66 38.50 -26.16 18.10
C ALA A 66 38.01 -26.79 16.77
N PRO A 67 38.14 -28.14 16.58
CA PRO A 67 37.85 -28.79 15.32
C PRO A 67 36.37 -29.21 15.18
N GLY A 68 35.82 -29.02 13.99
CA GLY A 68 34.66 -29.75 13.49
C GLY A 68 33.34 -28.99 13.47
N THR A 69 33.16 -28.09 12.47
CA THR A 69 31.82 -27.66 12.08
C THR A 69 31.75 -27.58 10.54
N ALA A 70 30.63 -28.06 9.98
CA ALA A 70 30.36 -28.11 8.56
C ALA A 70 30.47 -26.74 7.88
N PRO A 71 30.70 -26.64 6.55
CA PRO A 71 30.89 -25.38 5.86
C PRO A 71 29.66 -24.52 5.96
N GLN A 72 29.81 -23.35 6.55
CA GLN A 72 28.81 -22.28 6.60
C GLN A 72 28.76 -21.60 5.24
N ALA A 73 27.57 -21.46 4.69
CA ALA A 73 27.33 -20.70 3.47
C ALA A 73 27.90 -19.26 3.58
N PRO A 74 28.38 -18.66 2.48
CA PRO A 74 28.93 -17.33 2.53
C PRO A 74 27.91 -16.34 3.11
N ALA A 75 28.33 -15.56 4.10
CA ALA A 75 27.53 -14.49 4.66
C ALA A 75 27.20 -13.52 3.52
N GLN A 76 25.93 -13.38 3.23
CA GLN A 76 25.42 -12.33 2.34
C GLN A 76 25.83 -10.97 2.94
N GLY A 77 26.53 -10.18 2.09
CA GLY A 77 26.99 -8.87 2.45
C GLY A 77 25.90 -8.00 3.07
N GLY A 78 26.30 -7.18 4.03
CA GLY A 78 25.41 -6.33 4.82
C GLY A 78 24.38 -5.63 3.96
N THR A 79 23.12 -5.80 4.30
CA THR A 79 22.00 -5.06 3.76
C THR A 79 22.20 -3.58 4.08
N VAL A 80 22.67 -2.82 3.09
CA VAL A 80 22.56 -1.35 3.11
C VAL A 80 21.06 -1.07 3.18
N ALA A 81 20.60 -0.44 4.26
CA ALA A 81 19.22 0.01 4.35
C ALA A 81 18.87 0.80 3.07
N PRO A 82 17.75 0.52 2.40
CA PRO A 82 17.40 1.19 1.17
C PRO A 82 17.34 2.69 1.43
N GLN A 83 18.23 3.46 0.80
CA GLN A 83 18.22 4.92 0.90
C GLN A 83 16.93 5.39 0.25
N THR A 84 16.04 5.99 1.03
CA THR A 84 14.83 6.64 0.51
C THR A 84 15.26 7.85 -0.34
N MET A 85 14.90 7.80 -1.62
CA MET A 85 15.10 8.90 -2.55
C MET A 85 13.92 9.89 -2.44
N SER A 86 14.09 11.12 -2.90
CA SER A 86 12.91 11.97 -3.13
C SER A 86 11.98 11.31 -4.16
N ARG A 87 10.68 11.64 -4.12
CA ARG A 87 9.71 11.13 -5.10
C ARG A 87 10.16 11.41 -6.53
N ASP A 88 10.64 12.60 -6.82
CA ASP A 88 11.10 12.99 -8.15
C ASP A 88 12.31 12.18 -8.61
N ALA A 89 13.26 11.90 -7.73
CA ALA A 89 14.40 11.03 -8.02
C ALA A 89 13.94 9.57 -8.29
N ALA A 90 12.98 9.07 -7.53
CA ALA A 90 12.42 7.75 -7.76
C ALA A 90 11.64 7.66 -9.09
N LEU A 91 10.92 8.71 -9.48
CA LEU A 91 10.26 8.80 -10.78
C LEU A 91 11.25 8.82 -11.93
N ALA A 92 12.36 9.55 -11.79
CA ALA A 92 13.39 9.64 -12.80
C ALA A 92 14.23 8.35 -12.97
N ALA A 93 14.16 7.40 -12.03
CA ALA A 93 14.94 6.17 -12.03
C ALA A 93 14.51 5.13 -13.09
N SER A 94 13.36 5.33 -13.75
CA SER A 94 12.86 4.41 -14.78
C SER A 94 12.14 5.15 -15.92
N PRO A 95 12.14 4.60 -17.14
CA PRO A 95 11.33 5.12 -18.22
C PRO A 95 9.84 4.96 -17.86
N ARG A 96 9.01 5.92 -18.29
CA ARG A 96 7.61 6.01 -17.86
C ARG A 96 6.67 6.38 -19.00
N VAL A 97 5.42 5.92 -18.91
CA VAL A 97 4.31 6.37 -19.77
C VAL A 97 3.44 7.32 -18.96
N ARG A 98 3.20 8.52 -19.46
CA ARG A 98 2.38 9.52 -18.75
C ARG A 98 0.91 9.13 -18.68
N ILE A 99 0.25 9.52 -17.62
CA ILE A 99 -1.20 9.45 -17.43
C ILE A 99 -1.73 10.89 -17.42
N GLU A 100 -2.63 11.19 -18.34
CA GLU A 100 -3.19 12.54 -18.50
C GLU A 100 -4.70 12.44 -18.73
N THR A 101 -5.48 12.71 -17.70
CA THR A 101 -6.95 12.77 -17.76
C THR A 101 -7.45 14.04 -17.07
N PRO A 102 -8.73 14.43 -17.23
CA PRO A 102 -9.29 15.55 -16.47
C PRO A 102 -9.29 15.40 -14.96
N SER A 103 -9.15 14.16 -14.47
CA SER A 103 -9.26 13.81 -13.04
C SER A 103 -7.95 13.30 -12.44
N LEU A 104 -7.05 12.76 -13.27
CA LEU A 104 -5.82 12.07 -12.87
C LEU A 104 -4.61 12.60 -13.64
N SER A 105 -3.51 12.74 -12.94
CA SER A 105 -2.20 13.03 -13.51
C SER A 105 -1.17 12.12 -12.86
N GLY A 106 -0.22 11.61 -13.64
CA GLY A 106 0.82 10.73 -13.14
C GLY A 106 1.52 9.95 -14.24
N SER A 107 2.01 8.76 -13.89
CA SER A 107 2.69 7.91 -14.87
C SER A 107 2.74 6.43 -14.47
N ILE A 108 2.90 5.58 -15.46
CA ILE A 108 3.14 4.14 -15.34
C ILE A 108 4.65 3.92 -15.45
N SER A 109 5.24 3.21 -14.51
CA SER A 109 6.63 2.78 -14.63
C SER A 109 6.75 1.68 -15.67
N LEU A 110 7.63 1.82 -16.65
CA LEU A 110 7.98 0.72 -17.56
C LEU A 110 8.84 -0.34 -16.86
N LYS A 111 9.52 -0.01 -15.76
CA LYS A 111 10.18 -0.99 -14.91
C LYS A 111 9.13 -1.64 -14.01
N GLY A 112 8.90 -2.93 -14.20
CA GLY A 112 7.87 -3.71 -13.51
C GLY A 112 6.45 -3.53 -14.04
N GLY A 113 6.18 -2.58 -14.94
CA GLY A 113 4.84 -2.31 -15.47
C GLY A 113 3.83 -1.88 -14.39
N ARG A 114 4.29 -1.07 -13.40
CA ARG A 114 3.51 -0.65 -12.23
C ARG A 114 2.76 0.65 -12.45
N ILE A 115 1.59 0.77 -11.84
CA ILE A 115 0.93 2.06 -11.64
C ILE A 115 1.38 2.55 -10.26
N ASP A 116 2.37 3.42 -10.22
CA ASP A 116 3.08 3.83 -9.01
C ASP A 116 3.27 5.34 -8.88
N ASP A 117 2.58 6.11 -9.70
CA ASP A 117 2.61 7.56 -9.68
C ASP A 117 1.25 8.08 -10.13
N LEU A 118 0.44 8.56 -9.18
CA LEU A 118 -0.90 9.02 -9.46
C LEU A 118 -1.30 10.14 -8.52
N SER A 119 -1.73 11.26 -9.10
CA SER A 119 -2.26 12.41 -8.38
C SER A 119 -3.71 12.68 -8.76
N LEU A 120 -4.52 13.05 -7.78
CA LEU A 120 -5.93 13.40 -7.94
C LEU A 120 -6.04 14.90 -8.27
N VAL A 121 -6.14 15.25 -9.55
CA VAL A 121 -6.05 16.65 -10.03
C VAL A 121 -7.13 17.57 -9.45
N LYS A 122 -8.32 17.02 -9.18
CA LYS A 122 -9.47 17.78 -8.67
C LYS A 122 -9.45 18.00 -7.15
N TYR A 123 -8.50 17.38 -6.44
CA TYR A 123 -8.43 17.40 -4.97
C TYR A 123 -7.09 17.93 -4.51
N ARG A 124 -7.10 18.71 -3.45
CA ARG A 124 -5.94 19.41 -2.89
C ARG A 124 -5.63 18.90 -1.50
N GLU A 125 -4.37 19.00 -1.10
CA GLU A 125 -3.92 18.58 0.25
C GLU A 125 -4.56 19.43 1.36
N THR A 126 -4.84 20.70 1.06
CA THR A 126 -5.49 21.64 1.98
C THR A 126 -6.63 22.38 1.30
N VAL A 127 -7.38 23.18 2.05
CA VAL A 127 -8.45 24.05 1.54
C VAL A 127 -7.92 25.25 0.72
N ASP A 128 -6.60 25.50 0.74
CA ASP A 128 -5.97 26.50 -0.12
C ASP A 128 -5.99 26.01 -1.58
N PRO A 129 -6.59 26.77 -2.51
CA PRO A 129 -6.63 26.40 -3.93
C PRO A 129 -5.24 26.32 -4.58
N ASN A 130 -4.20 26.91 -3.98
CA ASN A 130 -2.82 26.82 -4.45
C ASN A 130 -2.05 25.63 -3.86
N SER A 131 -2.63 24.88 -2.93
CA SER A 131 -1.95 23.70 -2.38
C SER A 131 -1.78 22.61 -3.44
N PRO A 132 -0.78 21.72 -3.30
CA PRO A 132 -0.55 20.63 -4.23
C PRO A 132 -1.77 19.70 -4.37
N PRO A 133 -1.93 19.00 -5.50
CA PRO A 133 -2.92 17.95 -5.62
C PRO A 133 -2.58 16.77 -4.71
N ILE A 134 -3.60 16.04 -4.29
CA ILE A 134 -3.41 14.79 -3.52
C ILE A 134 -2.59 13.79 -4.33
N VAL A 135 -1.48 13.33 -3.77
CA VAL A 135 -0.69 12.20 -4.31
C VAL A 135 -1.27 10.91 -3.72
N LEU A 136 -1.95 10.13 -4.56
CA LEU A 136 -2.55 8.86 -4.14
C LEU A 136 -1.53 7.71 -4.21
N LEU A 137 -0.79 7.60 -5.33
CA LEU A 137 0.23 6.57 -5.51
C LEU A 137 1.62 7.20 -5.63
N ALA A 138 2.61 6.54 -5.05
CA ALA A 138 4.00 6.96 -5.03
C ALA A 138 4.94 5.77 -5.29
N PRO A 139 6.06 5.97 -6.04
CA PRO A 139 6.91 4.88 -6.51
C PRO A 139 7.71 4.21 -5.38
N SER A 140 8.08 2.96 -5.61
CA SER A 140 9.04 2.24 -4.78
C SER A 140 10.36 3.02 -4.71
N GLY A 141 10.94 3.14 -3.50
CA GLY A 141 12.12 3.96 -3.23
C GLY A 141 11.81 5.40 -2.81
N SER A 142 10.58 5.91 -2.97
CA SER A 142 10.13 7.17 -2.39
C SER A 142 9.89 7.03 -0.88
N PRO A 143 9.69 8.14 -0.13
CA PRO A 143 9.49 8.06 1.33
C PRO A 143 8.27 7.27 1.77
N HIS A 144 7.21 7.25 0.98
CA HIS A 144 5.94 6.57 1.28
C HIS A 144 5.43 5.82 0.04
N PRO A 145 6.08 4.69 -0.33
CA PRO A 145 5.67 3.96 -1.51
C PRO A 145 4.24 3.41 -1.38
N PHE A 146 3.44 3.63 -2.41
CA PHE A 146 2.09 3.09 -2.50
C PHE A 146 1.78 2.88 -3.99
N TYR A 147 1.61 1.63 -4.43
CA TYR A 147 1.51 1.31 -5.84
C TYR A 147 0.68 0.06 -6.10
N ALA A 148 0.20 -0.07 -7.33
CA ALA A 148 -0.42 -1.28 -7.85
C ALA A 148 0.56 -2.01 -8.78
N GLU A 149 0.67 -3.33 -8.59
CA GLU A 149 1.49 -4.23 -9.39
C GLU A 149 0.66 -5.39 -9.91
N PHE A 150 0.98 -5.83 -11.11
CA PHE A 150 0.31 -6.92 -11.79
C PHE A 150 1.36 -7.83 -12.41
N GLY A 151 1.12 -9.12 -12.42
CA GLY A 151 2.10 -10.06 -12.94
C GLY A 151 1.57 -11.48 -13.07
N TRP A 152 2.50 -12.40 -13.27
CA TRP A 152 2.22 -13.83 -13.37
C TRP A 152 3.14 -14.63 -12.49
N SER A 153 2.62 -15.72 -11.96
CA SER A 153 3.38 -16.77 -11.31
C SER A 153 3.27 -18.07 -12.08
N ALA A 154 4.23 -18.97 -11.92
CA ALA A 154 4.21 -20.31 -12.49
C ALA A 154 4.05 -21.35 -11.40
N PRO A 155 3.62 -22.60 -11.74
CA PRO A 155 3.62 -23.71 -10.79
C PRO A 155 4.99 -23.94 -10.18
N SER A 156 5.02 -24.44 -8.95
CA SER A 156 6.29 -24.80 -8.27
C SER A 156 7.11 -25.77 -9.10
N GLY A 157 8.39 -25.45 -9.30
CA GLY A 157 9.31 -26.24 -10.13
C GLY A 157 9.26 -25.97 -11.64
N ALA A 158 8.36 -25.11 -12.11
CA ALA A 158 8.38 -24.69 -13.52
C ALA A 158 9.53 -23.71 -13.79
N SER A 159 10.31 -24.00 -14.84
CA SER A 159 11.37 -23.11 -15.30
C SER A 159 10.83 -22.23 -16.43
N VAL A 160 10.20 -21.12 -16.05
CA VAL A 160 9.67 -20.13 -16.99
C VAL A 160 10.17 -18.74 -16.59
N LYS A 161 10.76 -18.04 -17.54
CA LYS A 161 11.19 -16.66 -17.33
C LYS A 161 9.99 -15.73 -17.43
N LEU A 162 9.57 -15.22 -16.28
CA LEU A 162 8.43 -14.30 -16.15
C LEU A 162 8.90 -12.85 -16.00
N PRO A 163 8.09 -11.86 -16.43
CA PRO A 163 8.36 -10.47 -16.10
C PRO A 163 8.22 -10.26 -14.58
N GLY A 164 9.23 -9.64 -13.99
CA GLY A 164 9.26 -9.29 -12.56
C GLY A 164 9.37 -7.79 -12.33
N SER A 165 9.61 -7.40 -11.08
CA SER A 165 9.70 -6.01 -10.65
C SER A 165 10.79 -5.19 -11.35
N ASP A 166 11.85 -5.85 -11.82
CA ASP A 166 12.97 -5.21 -12.52
C ASP A 166 12.89 -5.30 -14.04
N THR A 167 11.90 -6.01 -14.57
CA THR A 167 11.70 -6.15 -16.02
C THR A 167 11.31 -4.80 -16.61
N VAL A 168 12.02 -4.39 -17.66
CA VAL A 168 11.69 -3.17 -18.40
C VAL A 168 10.77 -3.55 -19.57
N TRP A 169 9.55 -3.04 -19.51
CA TRP A 169 8.55 -3.19 -20.56
C TRP A 169 8.78 -2.15 -21.67
N GLN A 170 8.30 -2.44 -22.84
CA GLN A 170 8.28 -1.51 -23.99
C GLN A 170 6.86 -1.06 -24.24
N GLN A 171 6.65 0.24 -24.42
CA GLN A 171 5.37 0.75 -24.88
C GLN A 171 5.20 0.46 -26.37
N GLU A 172 4.12 -0.17 -26.77
CA GLU A 172 3.75 -0.33 -28.18
C GLU A 172 3.14 0.99 -28.68
N GLY A 173 3.78 1.60 -29.66
CA GLY A 173 3.42 2.94 -30.12
C GLY A 173 3.98 4.04 -29.19
N SER A 174 3.27 5.17 -29.12
CA SER A 174 3.68 6.33 -28.35
C SER A 174 2.48 7.12 -27.84
N GLY A 175 2.71 7.98 -26.83
CA GLY A 175 1.70 8.88 -26.28
C GLY A 175 1.37 8.55 -24.81
N ALA A 176 0.57 9.40 -24.20
CA ALA A 176 0.09 9.25 -22.85
C ALA A 176 -1.17 8.40 -22.78
N LEU A 177 -1.35 7.71 -21.65
CA LEU A 177 -2.64 7.11 -21.29
C LEU A 177 -3.65 8.23 -20.98
N SER A 178 -4.76 8.22 -21.69
CA SER A 178 -5.87 9.15 -21.45
C SER A 178 -7.20 8.48 -21.68
N VAL A 179 -8.29 9.13 -21.32
CA VAL A 179 -9.65 8.61 -21.56
C VAL A 179 -9.85 8.32 -23.05
N GLY A 180 -10.24 7.09 -23.36
CA GLY A 180 -10.41 6.61 -24.75
C GLY A 180 -9.11 6.35 -25.52
N ARG A 181 -7.94 6.51 -24.88
CA ARG A 181 -6.62 6.24 -25.48
C ARG A 181 -5.82 5.29 -24.60
N PRO A 182 -6.08 3.99 -24.67
CA PRO A 182 -5.33 2.98 -23.92
C PRO A 182 -3.88 2.91 -24.38
N VAL A 183 -3.00 2.42 -23.49
CA VAL A 183 -1.62 2.11 -23.81
C VAL A 183 -1.37 0.62 -23.66
N THR A 184 -0.51 0.06 -24.54
CA THR A 184 -0.10 -1.34 -24.47
C THR A 184 1.38 -1.42 -24.14
N LEU A 185 1.71 -2.20 -23.12
CA LEU A 185 3.07 -2.56 -22.74
C LEU A 185 3.36 -3.99 -23.22
N VAL A 186 4.56 -4.21 -23.75
CA VAL A 186 4.98 -5.51 -24.30
C VAL A 186 6.31 -5.90 -23.67
N TYR A 187 6.45 -7.17 -23.35
CA TYR A 187 7.69 -7.79 -22.94
C TYR A 187 7.83 -9.17 -23.60
N ASP A 188 8.95 -9.39 -24.30
CA ASP A 188 9.33 -10.71 -24.84
C ASP A 188 10.42 -11.30 -23.92
N ASN A 189 10.19 -12.50 -23.41
CA ASN A 189 11.13 -13.13 -22.47
C ASN A 189 12.37 -13.75 -23.14
N GLY A 190 12.41 -13.76 -24.48
CA GLY A 190 13.47 -14.38 -25.26
C GLY A 190 13.41 -15.92 -25.30
N GLU A 191 12.42 -16.54 -24.68
CA GLU A 191 12.23 -17.99 -24.56
C GLU A 191 10.89 -18.45 -25.17
N GLY A 192 10.32 -17.63 -26.05
CA GLY A 192 9.09 -17.93 -26.77
C GLY A 192 7.79 -17.44 -26.12
N LEU A 193 7.85 -16.71 -25.00
CA LEU A 193 6.68 -16.06 -24.42
C LEU A 193 6.74 -14.55 -24.61
N GLN A 194 5.65 -13.99 -25.13
CA GLN A 194 5.43 -12.56 -25.21
C GLN A 194 4.26 -12.18 -24.32
N PHE A 195 4.52 -11.24 -23.40
CA PHE A 195 3.54 -10.69 -22.48
C PHE A 195 3.06 -9.34 -22.99
N ARG A 196 1.76 -9.13 -22.98
CA ARG A 196 1.12 -7.87 -23.38
C ARG A 196 0.17 -7.43 -22.29
N ARG A 197 0.27 -6.16 -21.90
CA ARG A 197 -0.61 -5.52 -20.94
C ARG A 197 -1.22 -4.28 -21.55
N THR A 198 -2.51 -4.30 -21.79
CA THR A 198 -3.25 -3.12 -22.23
C THR A 198 -3.90 -2.46 -21.02
N ILE A 199 -3.61 -1.17 -20.85
CA ILE A 199 -4.10 -0.35 -19.75
C ILE A 199 -4.99 0.74 -20.35
N ALA A 200 -6.24 0.80 -19.90
CA ALA A 200 -7.17 1.88 -20.18
C ALA A 200 -7.56 2.59 -18.89
N VAL A 201 -8.02 3.82 -19.01
CA VAL A 201 -8.55 4.62 -17.88
C VAL A 201 -9.81 5.34 -18.36
N ASP A 202 -10.82 5.41 -17.49
CA ASP A 202 -12.01 6.21 -17.71
C ASP A 202 -11.89 7.60 -17.02
N ASP A 203 -12.95 8.39 -17.05
CA ASP A 203 -13.02 9.70 -16.38
C ASP A 203 -13.50 9.62 -14.92
N ASN A 204 -13.85 8.41 -14.45
CA ASN A 204 -14.32 8.09 -13.09
C ASN A 204 -13.30 7.32 -12.26
N TYR A 205 -12.00 7.46 -12.55
CA TYR A 205 -10.87 6.85 -11.80
C TYR A 205 -10.71 5.34 -11.97
N LEU A 206 -11.46 4.68 -12.86
CA LEU A 206 -11.33 3.25 -13.09
C LEU A 206 -10.24 2.97 -14.12
N PHE A 207 -9.25 2.16 -13.72
CA PHE A 207 -8.28 1.55 -14.61
C PHE A 207 -8.75 0.16 -15.02
N THR A 208 -8.74 -0.13 -16.32
CA THR A 208 -8.98 -1.48 -16.84
C THR A 208 -7.68 -2.04 -17.38
N LEU A 209 -7.27 -3.19 -16.84
CA LEU A 209 -6.07 -3.89 -17.28
C LEU A 209 -6.48 -5.20 -17.97
N LYS A 210 -5.96 -5.39 -19.17
CA LYS A 210 -6.09 -6.64 -19.93
C LYS A 210 -4.70 -7.20 -20.16
N ASP A 211 -4.43 -8.35 -19.55
CA ASP A 211 -3.19 -9.09 -19.70
C ASP A 211 -3.35 -10.26 -20.66
N GLU A 212 -2.41 -10.39 -21.59
CA GLU A 212 -2.38 -11.46 -22.60
C GLU A 212 -0.98 -12.07 -22.63
N VAL A 213 -0.91 -13.39 -22.78
CA VAL A 213 0.35 -14.12 -22.99
C VAL A 213 0.28 -14.87 -24.30
N ILE A 214 1.21 -14.55 -25.19
CA ILE A 214 1.35 -15.21 -26.49
C ILE A 214 2.48 -16.23 -26.38
N ASN A 215 2.14 -17.51 -26.47
CA ASN A 215 3.10 -18.60 -26.50
C ASN A 215 3.47 -18.94 -27.94
N LYS A 216 4.68 -18.59 -28.32
CA LYS A 216 5.28 -18.91 -29.64
C LYS A 216 6.07 -20.23 -29.63
N GLY A 217 6.21 -20.85 -28.43
CA GLY A 217 6.86 -22.14 -28.24
C GLY A 217 5.94 -23.32 -28.56
N ALA A 218 6.52 -24.53 -28.65
CA ALA A 218 5.76 -25.73 -28.94
C ALA A 218 5.06 -26.37 -27.75
N ALA A 219 5.56 -26.10 -26.52
CA ALA A 219 5.03 -26.69 -25.29
C ALA A 219 3.99 -25.77 -24.63
N PRO A 220 2.90 -26.31 -24.06
CA PRO A 220 1.96 -25.52 -23.30
C PRO A 220 2.60 -25.00 -22.01
N VAL A 221 2.19 -23.80 -21.58
CA VAL A 221 2.67 -23.16 -20.35
C VAL A 221 1.48 -22.82 -19.45
N THR A 222 1.55 -23.19 -18.19
CA THR A 222 0.55 -22.85 -17.17
C THR A 222 1.05 -21.64 -16.37
N LEU A 223 0.25 -20.57 -16.33
CA LEU A 223 0.55 -19.36 -15.61
C LEU A 223 -0.66 -18.94 -14.77
N PHE A 224 -0.40 -18.32 -13.62
CA PHE A 224 -1.40 -17.77 -12.73
C PHE A 224 -1.22 -16.24 -12.67
N PRO A 225 -2.19 -15.45 -13.17
CA PRO A 225 -2.13 -14.01 -13.02
C PRO A 225 -2.32 -13.60 -11.56
N TYR A 226 -1.65 -12.53 -11.15
CA TYR A 226 -1.87 -11.89 -9.86
C TYR A 226 -1.91 -10.38 -10.00
N ALA A 227 -2.57 -9.75 -9.03
CA ALA A 227 -2.52 -8.32 -8.81
C ALA A 227 -2.34 -8.03 -7.33
N LEU A 228 -1.65 -6.96 -7.00
CA LEU A 228 -1.50 -6.50 -5.62
C LEU A 228 -1.49 -4.97 -5.54
N ILE A 229 -1.93 -4.48 -4.39
CA ILE A 229 -1.70 -3.11 -3.95
C ILE A 229 -0.76 -3.19 -2.75
N SER A 230 0.38 -2.52 -2.85
CA SER A 230 1.41 -2.49 -1.82
C SER A 230 1.57 -1.09 -1.28
N ARG A 231 1.55 -0.96 0.03
CA ARG A 231 1.85 0.26 0.77
C ARG A 231 2.98 -0.01 1.75
N HIS A 232 4.02 0.81 1.70
CA HIS A 232 5.17 0.67 2.59
C HIS A 232 5.04 1.61 3.79
N GLY A 233 5.26 1.05 4.97
CA GLY A 233 5.07 1.75 6.23
C GLY A 233 3.60 1.90 6.62
N THR A 234 3.37 2.24 7.87
CA THR A 234 2.04 2.57 8.38
C THR A 234 1.81 4.07 8.25
N PRO A 235 0.79 4.53 7.51
CA PRO A 235 0.50 5.96 7.41
C PRO A 235 0.08 6.50 8.79
N GLN A 236 0.29 7.80 8.99
CA GLN A 236 -0.30 8.48 10.15
C GLN A 236 -1.80 8.59 9.93
N THR A 237 -2.56 7.75 10.61
CA THR A 237 -4.03 7.80 10.59
C THR A 237 -4.51 8.81 11.62
N LEU A 238 -5.58 9.54 11.29
CA LEU A 238 -6.16 10.51 12.22
C LEU A 238 -6.95 9.85 13.35
N GLY A 239 -7.15 8.52 13.28
CA GLY A 239 -7.77 7.71 14.31
C GLY A 239 -9.22 8.10 14.63
N TYR A 240 -9.98 8.62 13.67
CA TYR A 240 -11.39 8.90 13.86
C TYR A 240 -12.16 7.59 14.02
N TYR A 241 -12.83 7.44 15.13
CA TYR A 241 -13.60 6.24 15.51
C TYR A 241 -14.64 5.79 14.46
N ILE A 242 -15.17 6.71 13.67
CA ILE A 242 -16.27 6.45 12.71
C ILE A 242 -15.80 6.16 11.27
N LEU A 243 -14.50 6.18 11.01
CA LEU A 243 -13.95 5.95 9.67
C LEU A 243 -12.90 4.86 9.73
N HIS A 244 -13.02 3.88 8.83
CA HIS A 244 -12.00 2.86 8.66
C HIS A 244 -10.84 3.40 7.82
N GLU A 245 -9.61 3.21 8.32
CA GLU A 245 -8.35 3.47 7.62
C GLU A 245 -7.50 2.20 7.74
N GLY A 246 -7.23 1.55 6.61
CA GLY A 246 -6.52 0.27 6.58
C GLY A 246 -6.87 -0.57 5.37
N LEU A 247 -6.80 -1.88 5.53
CA LEU A 247 -7.15 -2.84 4.50
C LEU A 247 -8.66 -3.07 4.51
N ILE A 248 -9.26 -3.06 3.32
CA ILE A 248 -10.72 -3.16 3.17
C ILE A 248 -11.07 -4.01 1.96
N GLY A 249 -12.21 -4.67 2.00
CA GLY A 249 -12.73 -5.39 0.84
C GLY A 249 -14.07 -6.04 1.07
N VAL A 250 -14.67 -6.54 0.02
CA VAL A 250 -15.83 -7.41 0.08
C VAL A 250 -15.43 -8.77 -0.49
N VAL A 251 -15.77 -9.83 0.23
CA VAL A 251 -15.32 -11.19 -0.09
C VAL A 251 -16.52 -12.11 -0.20
N GLY A 252 -17.16 -12.11 -1.36
CA GLY A 252 -18.32 -12.97 -1.64
C GLY A 252 -19.35 -12.95 -0.50
N ASP A 253 -19.77 -14.12 -0.06
CA ASP A 253 -20.77 -14.27 1.01
C ASP A 253 -20.28 -13.86 2.41
N LYS A 254 -18.96 -13.67 2.60
CA LYS A 254 -18.41 -13.17 3.87
C LYS A 254 -18.64 -11.66 4.06
N GLY A 255 -19.03 -10.95 3.00
CA GLY A 255 -19.34 -9.54 3.05
C GLY A 255 -18.11 -8.65 3.28
N LEU A 256 -18.33 -7.51 3.92
CA LEU A 256 -17.31 -6.51 4.21
C LEU A 256 -16.27 -7.05 5.19
N GLN A 257 -15.00 -6.86 4.84
CA GLN A 257 -13.84 -7.16 5.65
C GLN A 257 -13.05 -5.86 5.86
N GLU A 258 -12.78 -5.51 7.10
CA GLU A 258 -12.06 -4.31 7.50
C GLU A 258 -10.95 -4.70 8.48
N GLU A 259 -9.69 -4.43 8.09
CA GLU A 259 -8.52 -4.79 8.89
C GLU A 259 -7.63 -3.56 9.10
N THR A 260 -7.38 -3.23 10.36
CA THR A 260 -6.46 -2.14 10.70
C THR A 260 -5.01 -2.56 10.47
N TYR A 261 -4.12 -1.58 10.27
CA TYR A 261 -2.68 -1.85 10.15
C TYR A 261 -2.14 -2.61 11.37
N ALA A 262 -2.53 -2.23 12.58
CA ALA A 262 -2.11 -2.90 13.81
C ALA A 262 -2.63 -4.35 13.92
N ASN A 263 -3.80 -4.64 13.34
CA ASN A 263 -4.36 -5.99 13.37
C ASN A 263 -3.64 -6.90 12.37
N ILE A 264 -3.41 -6.43 11.14
CA ILE A 264 -2.69 -7.22 10.14
C ILE A 264 -1.22 -7.44 10.53
N GLU A 265 -0.58 -6.51 11.24
CA GLU A 265 0.76 -6.71 11.80
C GLU A 265 0.83 -7.90 12.77
N LYS A 266 -0.23 -8.11 13.56
CA LYS A 266 -0.33 -9.24 14.50
C LYS A 266 -0.65 -10.55 13.79
N GLN A 267 -1.61 -10.54 12.86
CA GLN A 267 -2.08 -11.73 12.17
C GLN A 267 -1.15 -12.18 11.05
N LYS A 268 -0.34 -11.27 10.50
CA LYS A 268 0.56 -11.43 9.36
C LYS A 268 -0.15 -11.65 8.03
N GLU A 269 -1.12 -12.53 7.96
CA GLU A 269 -1.87 -12.84 6.74
C GLU A 269 -3.30 -13.24 7.09
N ILE A 270 -4.25 -12.77 6.28
CA ILE A 270 -5.65 -13.20 6.28
C ILE A 270 -6.01 -13.55 4.84
N SER A 271 -6.30 -14.83 4.62
CA SER A 271 -6.54 -15.38 3.28
C SER A 271 -8.01 -15.71 3.05
N PHE A 272 -8.44 -15.54 1.82
CA PHE A 272 -9.81 -15.76 1.36
C PHE A 272 -9.79 -16.52 0.03
N THR A 273 -10.81 -17.35 -0.19
CA THR A 273 -11.09 -17.95 -1.50
C THR A 273 -12.57 -17.75 -1.78
N ALA A 274 -12.91 -16.95 -2.77
CA ALA A 274 -14.29 -16.60 -3.10
C ALA A 274 -14.44 -16.09 -4.54
N THR A 275 -15.67 -15.99 -5.00
CA THR A 275 -16.09 -15.19 -6.16
C THR A 275 -16.64 -13.84 -5.68
N ASN A 276 -16.85 -12.88 -6.58
CA ASN A 276 -17.35 -11.54 -6.23
C ASN A 276 -16.50 -10.86 -5.14
N VAL A 277 -15.21 -10.76 -5.41
CA VAL A 277 -14.22 -10.19 -4.48
C VAL A 277 -13.74 -8.85 -4.98
N TRP A 278 -13.58 -7.89 -4.11
CA TRP A 278 -12.69 -6.76 -4.31
C TRP A 278 -11.92 -6.49 -3.02
N LEU A 279 -10.66 -6.10 -3.13
CA LEU A 279 -9.78 -5.80 -2.02
C LEU A 279 -9.00 -4.52 -2.28
N GLY A 280 -8.64 -3.81 -1.23
CA GLY A 280 -7.82 -2.62 -1.35
C GLY A 280 -7.35 -2.07 -0.02
N ILE A 281 -6.85 -0.85 -0.10
CA ILE A 281 -6.40 -0.05 1.04
C ILE A 281 -7.14 1.28 1.00
N THR A 282 -7.72 1.67 2.12
CA THR A 282 -8.44 2.94 2.26
C THR A 282 -7.78 3.83 3.30
N ASP A 283 -7.78 5.11 3.00
CA ASP A 283 -7.55 6.20 3.93
C ASP A 283 -8.89 6.91 4.19
N LYS A 284 -8.87 7.98 4.97
CA LYS A 284 -10.09 8.71 5.33
C LYS A 284 -10.96 9.11 4.14
N TYR A 285 -10.36 9.49 3.02
CA TYR A 285 -11.07 10.06 1.85
C TYR A 285 -10.78 9.32 0.54
N TRP A 286 -9.79 8.44 0.52
CA TRP A 286 -9.24 7.85 -0.68
C TRP A 286 -9.10 6.35 -0.52
N ALA A 287 -9.31 5.62 -1.59
CA ALA A 287 -9.05 4.19 -1.63
C ALA A 287 -8.40 3.80 -2.96
N ALA A 288 -7.52 2.81 -2.89
CA ALA A 288 -7.04 2.09 -4.07
C ALA A 288 -7.49 0.64 -3.96
N THR A 289 -8.20 0.14 -4.96
CA THR A 289 -8.85 -1.18 -4.90
C THR A 289 -8.57 -1.99 -6.16
N LEU A 290 -8.52 -3.31 -5.99
CA LEU A 290 -8.48 -4.30 -7.06
C LEU A 290 -9.86 -4.93 -7.21
N LEU A 291 -10.35 -4.96 -8.43
CA LEU A 291 -11.65 -5.53 -8.79
C LEU A 291 -11.41 -6.65 -9.81
N PRO A 292 -11.18 -7.89 -9.37
CA PRO A 292 -11.14 -9.03 -10.28
C PRO A 292 -12.48 -9.25 -10.98
N ASP A 293 -12.48 -10.01 -12.06
CA ASP A 293 -13.72 -10.44 -12.72
C ASP A 293 -14.62 -11.18 -11.70
N THR A 294 -15.88 -10.78 -11.61
CA THR A 294 -16.84 -11.27 -10.61
C THR A 294 -17.18 -12.75 -10.75
N ASN A 295 -17.03 -13.31 -11.94
CA ASN A 295 -17.42 -14.70 -12.25
C ASN A 295 -16.30 -15.71 -12.01
N ILE A 296 -15.10 -15.27 -11.63
CA ILE A 296 -13.98 -16.16 -11.36
C ILE A 296 -13.76 -16.34 -9.86
N GLN A 297 -13.36 -17.55 -9.47
CA GLN A 297 -12.89 -17.79 -8.12
C GLN A 297 -11.45 -17.27 -7.99
N VAL A 298 -11.22 -16.44 -6.98
CA VAL A 298 -9.89 -15.87 -6.69
C VAL A 298 -9.44 -16.28 -5.30
N ASN A 299 -8.13 -16.47 -5.16
CA ASN A 299 -7.44 -16.53 -3.89
C ASN A 299 -6.96 -15.11 -3.57
N ALA A 300 -7.55 -14.50 -2.57
CA ALA A 300 -7.26 -13.14 -2.15
C ALA A 300 -6.69 -13.12 -0.74
N LYS A 301 -5.90 -12.11 -0.41
CA LYS A 301 -5.35 -11.98 0.93
C LYS A 301 -5.01 -10.56 1.31
N PHE A 302 -5.16 -10.27 2.58
CA PHE A 302 -4.46 -9.18 3.26
C PHE A 302 -3.19 -9.73 3.88
N SER A 303 -2.08 -9.04 3.74
CA SER A 303 -0.82 -9.48 4.34
C SER A 303 0.10 -8.32 4.67
N THR A 304 0.99 -8.53 5.63
CA THR A 304 2.10 -7.63 5.94
C THR A 304 3.41 -8.42 5.96
N SER A 305 4.47 -7.76 5.50
CA SER A 305 5.84 -8.30 5.60
C SER A 305 6.77 -7.22 6.13
N THR A 306 7.77 -7.62 6.89
CA THR A 306 8.88 -6.74 7.25
C THR A 306 9.81 -6.64 6.03
N ILE A 307 10.09 -5.44 5.58
CA ILE A 307 11.02 -5.15 4.47
C ILE A 307 12.42 -4.93 5.05
#